data_23c297079cef3207b99ab407a1aad5e5
#
_entry.id   23c297079cef3207b99ab407a1aad5e5
#
_cell.length_a   1.000
_cell.length_b   1.000
_cell.length_c   1.000
_cell.angle_alpha   90.00
_cell.angle_beta   90.00
_cell.angle_gamma   90.00
#
_symmetry.space_group_name_H-M   'P 1'
#
loop_
_entity.id
_entity.type
_entity.pdbx_description
1 polymer ?
#
loop_
_entity_poly.entity_id
_entity_poly.type
_entity_poly.pdbx_seq_one_letter_code
_entity_poly.pdbx_strand_id
1 'polypeptide(L)'
;MRETKEMLPVEIYQSLRNVPISAPALIAEIGRFMPNGKYKSPAAKLSALEKGGDIIRLKRGLYVLDSATLGYPISAPICAQHIYGPSYLSMQWALSFYSLIPERTYVYTSITTKRTRLFDTPLGRFSYHQVAPNYYSIGITIQEIDNLKCLVASPEKALADAILMDIYVPYNSRKALAAYLEEDLRMDMDAMMRMDTSILQACAQCGRKQQTLNNLIHLIKHDRL
;
A
#
# COMPACT_ATOMS: atom_id res chain seq x y z
N MET A 1 29.77 29.64 11.48
CA MET A 1 28.86 30.10 10.42
C MET A 1 27.90 29.01 10.12
N ARG A 2 26.60 29.18 10.46
CA ARG A 2 25.56 28.25 10.01
C ARG A 2 25.40 28.49 8.51
N GLU A 3 25.76 27.51 7.68
CA GLU A 3 25.39 27.54 6.27
C GLU A 3 23.88 27.73 6.17
N THR A 4 23.48 28.76 5.48
CA THR A 4 22.05 29.03 5.20
C THR A 4 21.55 27.84 4.39
N LYS A 5 20.64 27.07 4.96
CA LYS A 5 19.99 25.93 4.32
C LYS A 5 19.30 26.46 3.04
N GLU A 6 19.80 26.09 1.87
CA GLU A 6 19.17 26.42 0.59
C GLU A 6 17.96 25.52 0.44
N MET A 7 16.77 26.05 0.80
CA MET A 7 15.50 25.32 0.67
C MET A 7 15.13 25.17 -0.81
N LEU A 8 14.51 24.04 -1.15
CA LEU A 8 13.95 23.86 -2.49
C LEU A 8 12.84 24.90 -2.75
N PRO A 9 12.75 25.44 -3.98
CA PRO A 9 11.67 26.34 -4.36
C PRO A 9 10.29 25.71 -4.18
N VAL A 10 9.31 26.53 -3.80
CA VAL A 10 7.92 26.07 -3.57
C VAL A 10 7.31 25.42 -4.82
N GLU A 11 7.72 25.90 -5.99
CA GLU A 11 7.28 25.37 -7.29
C GLU A 11 7.63 23.92 -7.49
N ILE A 12 8.75 23.43 -6.94
CA ILE A 12 9.13 22.00 -6.99
C ILE A 12 8.13 21.17 -6.18
N TYR A 13 7.76 21.63 -4.99
CA TYR A 13 6.77 20.92 -4.15
C TYR A 13 5.39 20.87 -4.82
N GLN A 14 5.00 21.97 -5.49
CA GLN A 14 3.74 22.03 -6.24
C GLN A 14 3.73 21.13 -7.47
N SER A 15 4.84 21.05 -8.22
CA SER A 15 4.94 20.22 -9.42
C SER A 15 4.92 18.72 -9.11
N LEU A 16 5.54 18.31 -8.02
CA LEU A 16 5.68 16.90 -7.66
C LEU A 16 4.56 16.37 -6.74
N ARG A 17 3.74 17.25 -6.13
CA ARG A 17 2.55 16.93 -5.31
C ARG A 17 2.77 15.77 -4.31
N ASN A 18 3.96 15.66 -3.72
CA ASN A 18 4.33 14.57 -2.77
C ASN A 18 4.22 13.14 -3.33
N VAL A 19 4.29 13.01 -4.66
CA VAL A 19 4.35 11.70 -5.32
C VAL A 19 5.81 11.24 -5.36
N PRO A 20 6.11 9.96 -5.09
CA PRO A 20 7.45 9.43 -5.22
C PRO A 20 8.03 9.62 -6.62
N ILE A 21 9.27 10.08 -6.68
CA ILE A 21 9.97 10.42 -7.92
C ILE A 21 11.31 9.69 -8.00
N SER A 22 11.70 9.28 -9.21
CA SER A 22 13.00 8.69 -9.45
C SER A 22 14.14 9.70 -9.33
N ALA A 23 15.34 9.25 -8.93
CA ALA A 23 16.51 10.11 -8.81
C ALA A 23 16.81 10.94 -10.07
N PRO A 24 16.81 10.36 -11.30
CA PRO A 24 17.05 11.17 -12.50
C PRO A 24 15.98 12.24 -12.73
N ALA A 25 14.70 11.89 -12.52
CA ALA A 25 13.61 12.83 -12.71
C ALA A 25 13.63 13.97 -11.67
N LEU A 26 13.94 13.63 -10.40
CA LEU A 26 14.11 14.64 -9.35
C LEU A 26 15.25 15.60 -9.66
N ILE A 27 16.38 15.10 -10.12
CA ILE A 27 17.54 15.94 -10.51
C ILE A 27 17.19 16.84 -11.69
N ALA A 28 16.46 16.32 -12.69
CA ALA A 28 16.02 17.11 -13.83
C ALA A 28 15.08 18.25 -13.39
N GLU A 29 14.12 17.95 -12.53
CA GLU A 29 13.18 18.94 -12.01
C GLU A 29 13.88 20.00 -11.16
N ILE A 30 14.79 19.61 -10.28
CA ILE A 30 15.60 20.57 -9.52
C ILE A 30 16.45 21.43 -10.46
N GLY A 31 17.05 20.86 -11.51
CA GLY A 31 17.83 21.60 -12.51
C GLY A 31 17.01 22.64 -13.28
N ARG A 32 15.72 22.36 -13.49
CA ARG A 32 14.78 23.29 -14.13
C ARG A 32 14.53 24.55 -13.29
N PHE A 33 14.37 24.41 -11.99
CA PHE A 33 14.06 25.51 -11.08
C PHE A 33 15.31 26.13 -10.43
N MET A 34 16.44 25.40 -10.39
CA MET A 34 17.70 25.84 -9.80
C MET A 34 18.90 25.57 -10.73
N PRO A 35 19.00 26.27 -11.89
CA PRO A 35 20.01 25.97 -12.92
C PRO A 35 21.46 26.21 -12.44
N ASN A 36 21.67 27.08 -11.44
CA ASN A 36 23.00 27.48 -10.94
C ASN A 36 23.41 26.80 -9.62
N GLY A 37 22.83 25.64 -9.31
CA GLY A 37 23.11 24.92 -8.05
C GLY A 37 24.59 24.55 -7.86
N LYS A 38 25.12 24.81 -6.67
CA LYS A 38 26.55 24.66 -6.27
C LYS A 38 27.02 23.20 -6.07
N TYR A 39 26.33 22.21 -6.58
CA TYR A 39 26.65 20.80 -6.29
C TYR A 39 27.65 20.21 -7.31
N LYS A 40 28.67 19.52 -6.80
CA LYS A 40 29.72 18.87 -7.61
C LYS A 40 29.22 17.71 -8.48
N SER A 41 28.11 17.05 -8.09
CA SER A 41 27.52 15.94 -8.83
C SER A 41 26.04 15.72 -8.44
N PRO A 42 25.24 15.05 -9.29
CA PRO A 42 23.85 14.67 -8.96
C PRO A 42 23.72 13.89 -7.66
N ALA A 43 24.63 12.95 -7.41
CA ALA A 43 24.63 12.16 -6.17
C ALA A 43 24.91 13.00 -4.93
N ALA A 44 25.85 13.96 -5.02
CA ALA A 44 26.13 14.90 -3.93
C ALA A 44 24.92 15.80 -3.63
N LYS A 45 24.20 16.23 -4.67
CA LYS A 45 22.98 17.04 -4.54
C LYS A 45 21.89 16.26 -3.79
N LEU A 46 21.57 15.04 -4.21
CA LEU A 46 20.58 14.20 -3.53
C LEU A 46 20.97 13.92 -2.07
N SER A 47 22.25 13.60 -1.82
CA SER A 47 22.74 13.38 -0.45
C SER A 47 22.63 14.62 0.44
N ALA A 48 22.87 15.80 -0.09
CA ALA A 48 22.70 17.06 0.64
C ALA A 48 21.23 17.33 0.98
N LEU A 49 20.31 17.14 0.02
CA LEU A 49 18.87 17.31 0.23
C LEU A 49 18.30 16.28 1.22
N GLU A 50 18.75 15.02 1.16
CA GLU A 50 18.36 13.97 2.10
C GLU A 50 18.83 14.32 3.52
N LYS A 51 20.10 14.74 3.68
CA LYS A 51 20.65 15.19 4.98
C LYS A 51 19.97 16.47 5.49
N GLY A 52 19.57 17.36 4.58
CA GLY A 52 18.84 18.58 4.90
C GLY A 52 17.38 18.33 5.30
N GLY A 53 16.84 17.15 5.04
CA GLY A 53 15.44 16.81 5.30
C GLY A 53 14.49 17.37 4.25
N ASP A 54 14.97 17.80 3.08
CA ASP A 54 14.13 18.29 1.99
C ASP A 54 13.53 17.14 1.18
N ILE A 55 14.19 15.99 1.18
CA ILE A 55 13.73 14.75 0.56
C ILE A 55 13.87 13.56 1.50
N ILE A 56 12.96 12.61 1.38
CA ILE A 56 12.98 11.32 2.06
C ILE A 56 13.28 10.24 1.04
N ARG A 57 14.28 9.41 1.30
CA ARG A 57 14.61 8.25 0.47
C ARG A 57 13.73 7.07 0.84
N LEU A 58 12.92 6.59 -0.10
CA LEU A 58 12.06 5.42 0.07
C LEU A 58 12.80 4.11 -0.22
N LYS A 59 13.65 4.13 -1.25
CA LYS A 59 14.60 3.06 -1.61
C LYS A 59 15.69 3.64 -2.50
N ARG A 60 16.66 2.82 -2.89
CA ARG A 60 17.71 3.24 -3.84
C ARG A 60 17.08 3.79 -5.12
N GLY A 61 17.33 5.08 -5.40
CA GLY A 61 16.89 5.76 -6.61
C GLY A 61 15.42 6.22 -6.61
N LEU A 62 14.71 6.14 -5.47
CA LEU A 62 13.33 6.63 -5.32
C LEU A 62 13.22 7.52 -4.08
N TYR A 63 12.68 8.70 -4.27
CA TYR A 63 12.55 9.74 -3.24
C TYR A 63 11.14 10.31 -3.22
N VAL A 64 10.81 10.98 -2.13
CA VAL A 64 9.64 11.85 -2.01
C VAL A 64 10.07 13.15 -1.34
N LEU A 65 9.46 14.27 -1.71
CA LEU A 65 9.73 15.55 -1.05
C LEU A 65 9.11 15.56 0.35
N ASP A 66 9.85 16.07 1.33
CA ASP A 66 9.29 16.37 2.65
C ASP A 66 8.69 17.77 2.63
N SER A 67 7.40 17.85 2.46
CA SER A 67 6.63 19.09 2.35
C SER A 67 5.61 19.27 3.48
N ALA A 68 5.76 18.54 4.58
CA ALA A 68 4.84 18.62 5.72
C ALA A 68 4.68 20.06 6.25
N THR A 69 5.76 20.85 6.23
CA THR A 69 5.77 22.27 6.62
C THR A 69 4.98 23.18 5.68
N LEU A 70 4.70 22.73 4.44
CA LEU A 70 3.94 23.47 3.43
C LEU A 70 2.46 23.01 3.36
N GLY A 71 2.01 22.16 4.30
CA GLY A 71 0.64 21.66 4.34
C GLY A 71 0.34 20.54 3.33
N TYR A 72 1.36 19.93 2.75
CA TYR A 72 1.24 18.79 1.84
C TYR A 72 1.83 17.53 2.48
N PRO A 73 1.08 16.81 3.35
CA PRO A 73 1.60 15.61 4.00
C PRO A 73 1.90 14.52 2.97
N ILE A 74 2.93 13.73 3.25
CA ILE A 74 3.28 12.59 2.40
C ILE A 74 2.26 11.48 2.62
N SER A 75 1.67 11.00 1.53
CA SER A 75 0.77 9.85 1.56
C SER A 75 1.55 8.54 1.46
N ALA A 76 1.69 7.84 2.57
CA ALA A 76 2.36 6.53 2.58
C ALA A 76 1.61 5.47 1.74
N PRO A 77 0.25 5.43 1.67
CA PRO A 77 -0.47 4.57 0.73
C PRO A 77 -0.07 4.77 -0.73
N ILE A 78 0.11 6.01 -1.15
CA ILE A 78 0.58 6.33 -2.51
C ILE A 78 2.03 5.86 -2.70
N CYS A 79 2.90 6.06 -1.70
CA CYS A 79 4.27 5.57 -1.75
C CYS A 79 4.36 4.06 -1.95
N ALA A 80 3.43 3.27 -1.40
CA ALA A 80 3.41 1.83 -1.54
C ALA A 80 3.44 1.38 -3.01
N GLN A 81 2.60 1.99 -3.87
CA GLN A 81 2.53 1.62 -5.28
C GLN A 81 3.81 1.97 -6.07
N HIS A 82 4.51 3.03 -5.66
CA HIS A 82 5.75 3.48 -6.31
C HIS A 82 6.98 2.73 -5.82
N ILE A 83 6.98 2.27 -4.56
CA ILE A 83 8.11 1.50 -4.01
C ILE A 83 8.28 0.19 -4.77
N TYR A 84 7.21 -0.55 -5.03
CA TYR A 84 7.31 -1.85 -5.68
C TYR A 84 6.07 -2.19 -6.52
N GLY A 85 5.89 -1.51 -7.65
CA GLY A 85 4.80 -1.77 -8.59
C GLY A 85 5.15 -2.82 -9.68
N PRO A 86 4.12 -3.43 -10.35
CA PRO A 86 2.72 -3.22 -10.07
C PRO A 86 2.29 -3.83 -8.74
N SER A 87 1.48 -3.13 -7.98
CA SER A 87 0.93 -3.59 -6.70
C SER A 87 -0.33 -2.81 -6.34
N TYR A 88 -1.15 -3.38 -5.46
CA TYR A 88 -2.28 -2.71 -4.82
C TYR A 88 -2.25 -2.97 -3.32
N LEU A 89 -2.75 -2.03 -2.53
CA LEU A 89 -2.90 -2.18 -1.09
C LEU A 89 -4.02 -3.17 -0.77
N SER A 90 -3.80 -4.07 0.19
CA SER A 90 -4.72 -5.17 0.49
C SER A 90 -4.55 -5.71 1.92
N MET A 91 -5.17 -6.86 2.18
CA MET A 91 -5.09 -7.60 3.44
C MET A 91 -5.53 -6.72 4.63
N GLN A 92 -4.88 -6.85 5.78
CA GLN A 92 -5.23 -6.12 7.00
C GLN A 92 -5.25 -4.61 6.81
N TRP A 93 -4.34 -4.06 5.98
CA TRP A 93 -4.35 -2.62 5.70
C TRP A 93 -5.67 -2.18 5.03
N ALA A 94 -6.10 -2.91 4.00
CA ALA A 94 -7.35 -2.59 3.29
C ALA A 94 -8.58 -2.92 4.13
N LEU A 95 -8.58 -4.01 4.91
CA LEU A 95 -9.66 -4.33 5.85
C LEU A 95 -9.84 -3.22 6.89
N SER A 96 -8.73 -2.69 7.44
CA SER A 96 -8.75 -1.55 8.36
C SER A 96 -9.21 -0.26 7.67
N PHE A 97 -8.77 0.00 6.44
CA PHE A 97 -9.19 1.15 5.64
C PHE A 97 -10.71 1.19 5.42
N TYR A 98 -11.32 0.02 5.18
CA TYR A 98 -12.78 -0.13 5.06
C TYR A 98 -13.51 -0.27 6.41
N SER A 99 -12.80 -0.14 7.53
CA SER A 99 -13.36 -0.31 8.88
C SER A 99 -13.98 -1.70 9.13
N LEU A 100 -13.49 -2.73 8.43
CA LEU A 100 -13.92 -4.11 8.57
C LEU A 100 -13.26 -4.83 9.75
N ILE A 101 -12.14 -4.31 10.23
CA ILE A 101 -11.43 -4.75 11.43
C ILE A 101 -11.08 -3.52 12.27
N PRO A 102 -11.10 -3.62 13.61
CA PRO A 102 -10.83 -2.49 14.51
C PRO A 102 -9.34 -2.12 14.57
N GLU A 103 -8.44 -3.03 14.24
CA GLU A 103 -7.00 -2.85 14.35
C GLU A 103 -6.47 -1.87 13.30
N ARG A 104 -5.76 -0.84 13.75
CA ARG A 104 -4.95 -0.01 12.87
C ARG A 104 -3.65 -0.72 12.53
N THR A 105 -3.35 -0.81 11.24
CA THR A 105 -2.13 -1.47 10.78
C THR A 105 -0.99 -0.46 10.62
N TYR A 106 0.20 -0.81 11.13
CA TYR A 106 1.41 -0.01 10.96
C TYR A 106 2.23 -0.44 9.73
N VAL A 107 1.80 -1.50 9.06
CA VAL A 107 2.43 -2.04 7.86
C VAL A 107 1.53 -1.81 6.67
N TYR A 108 2.06 -1.19 5.62
CA TYR A 108 1.36 -1.04 4.35
C TYR A 108 1.48 -2.35 3.56
N THR A 109 0.48 -3.22 3.72
CA THR A 109 0.45 -4.53 3.06
C THR A 109 -0.07 -4.40 1.64
N SER A 110 0.65 -4.99 0.69
CA SER A 110 0.33 -4.93 -0.74
C SER A 110 0.46 -6.30 -1.41
N ILE A 111 -0.32 -6.49 -2.45
CA ILE A 111 -0.23 -7.65 -3.34
C ILE A 111 0.46 -7.24 -4.66
N THR A 112 1.29 -8.13 -5.19
CA THR A 112 2.05 -7.91 -6.42
C THR A 112 2.21 -9.21 -7.21
N THR A 113 2.49 -9.11 -8.51
CA THR A 113 2.90 -10.26 -9.34
C THR A 113 4.41 -10.55 -9.26
N LYS A 114 5.19 -9.66 -8.65
CA LYS A 114 6.63 -9.81 -8.43
C LYS A 114 6.91 -10.63 -7.17
N ARG A 115 8.18 -10.98 -6.96
CA ARG A 115 8.63 -11.71 -5.75
C ARG A 115 8.26 -10.95 -4.47
N THR A 116 7.87 -11.68 -3.44
CA THR A 116 7.62 -11.14 -2.10
C THR A 116 8.81 -10.33 -1.61
N ARG A 117 8.55 -9.12 -1.09
CA ARG A 117 9.56 -8.21 -0.56
C ARG A 117 9.04 -7.38 0.59
N LEU A 118 9.99 -6.96 1.43
CA LEU A 118 9.77 -6.03 2.54
C LEU A 118 10.69 -4.82 2.35
N PHE A 119 10.17 -3.64 2.61
CA PHE A 119 10.91 -2.39 2.62
C PHE A 119 10.65 -1.67 3.93
N ASP A 120 11.71 -1.41 4.68
CA ASP A 120 11.69 -0.50 5.83
C ASP A 120 12.14 0.89 5.35
N THR A 121 11.31 1.88 5.57
CA THR A 121 11.53 3.26 5.15
C THR A 121 11.26 4.23 6.30
N PRO A 122 11.71 5.49 6.22
CA PRO A 122 11.34 6.49 7.22
C PRO A 122 9.83 6.75 7.33
N LEU A 123 9.04 6.39 6.32
CA LEU A 123 7.56 6.52 6.31
C LEU A 123 6.84 5.30 6.89
N GLY A 124 7.59 4.26 7.29
CA GLY A 124 7.05 3.01 7.81
C GLY A 124 7.46 1.79 6.99
N ARG A 125 6.84 0.68 7.32
CA ARG A 125 7.12 -0.63 6.73
C ARG A 125 6.13 -0.95 5.61
N PHE A 126 6.66 -1.39 4.45
CA PHE A 126 5.89 -1.77 3.26
C PHE A 126 6.17 -3.23 2.93
N SER A 127 5.14 -4.07 2.97
CA SER A 127 5.25 -5.49 2.63
C SER A 127 4.50 -5.80 1.34
N TYR A 128 5.11 -6.64 0.49
CA TYR A 128 4.59 -7.04 -0.80
C TYR A 128 4.56 -8.55 -0.89
N HIS A 129 3.39 -9.10 -1.18
CA HIS A 129 3.16 -10.54 -1.24
C HIS A 129 2.86 -10.95 -2.69
N GLN A 130 3.55 -11.98 -3.16
CA GLN A 130 3.41 -12.44 -4.54
C GLN A 130 2.17 -13.30 -4.73
N VAL A 131 1.44 -13.02 -5.81
CA VAL A 131 0.36 -13.87 -6.32
C VAL A 131 0.51 -14.15 -7.81
N ALA A 132 -0.24 -15.12 -8.32
CA ALA A 132 -0.29 -15.43 -9.75
C ALA A 132 -0.98 -14.28 -10.53
N PRO A 133 -0.59 -14.01 -11.78
CA PRO A 133 -1.15 -12.91 -12.58
C PRO A 133 -2.66 -13.00 -12.78
N ASN A 134 -3.23 -14.19 -12.98
CA ASN A 134 -4.67 -14.40 -13.12
C ASN A 134 -5.46 -14.09 -11.85
N TYR A 135 -4.87 -14.28 -10.67
CA TYR A 135 -5.45 -13.89 -9.39
C TYR A 135 -5.31 -12.41 -9.10
N TYR A 136 -4.20 -11.79 -9.56
CA TYR A 136 -3.84 -10.41 -9.26
C TYR A 136 -4.93 -9.40 -9.68
N SER A 137 -5.49 -9.57 -10.87
CA SER A 137 -6.42 -8.61 -11.48
C SER A 137 -7.84 -8.61 -10.91
N ILE A 138 -8.18 -9.57 -10.05
CA ILE A 138 -9.54 -9.71 -9.49
C ILE A 138 -9.75 -8.66 -8.39
N GLY A 139 -10.89 -7.97 -8.41
CA GLY A 139 -11.37 -7.14 -7.29
C GLY A 139 -10.47 -5.97 -6.90
N ILE A 140 -9.72 -5.38 -7.84
CA ILE A 140 -8.95 -4.16 -7.62
C ILE A 140 -9.85 -2.96 -7.86
N THR A 141 -9.81 -1.98 -6.95
CA THR A 141 -10.55 -0.72 -7.06
C THR A 141 -9.59 0.47 -7.03
N ILE A 142 -10.08 1.63 -7.47
CA ILE A 142 -9.37 2.90 -7.33
C ILE A 142 -10.03 3.66 -6.20
N GLN A 143 -9.26 3.98 -5.16
CA GLN A 143 -9.69 4.79 -4.03
C GLN A 143 -8.96 6.14 -4.07
N GLU A 144 -9.63 7.18 -3.59
CA GLU A 144 -9.01 8.48 -3.38
C GLU A 144 -8.51 8.57 -1.93
N ILE A 145 -7.20 8.72 -1.77
CA ILE A 145 -6.52 8.81 -0.48
C ILE A 145 -5.60 10.04 -0.54
N ASP A 146 -5.77 10.96 0.41
CA ASP A 146 -5.00 12.21 0.46
C ASP A 146 -5.06 13.01 -0.87
N ASN A 147 -6.24 13.06 -1.50
CA ASN A 147 -6.51 13.67 -2.82
C ASN A 147 -5.73 13.05 -4.00
N LEU A 148 -5.25 11.83 -3.84
CA LEU A 148 -4.54 11.07 -4.87
C LEU A 148 -5.20 9.70 -5.10
N LYS A 149 -5.14 9.23 -6.34
CA LYS A 149 -5.71 7.92 -6.72
C LYS A 149 -4.77 6.79 -6.34
N CYS A 150 -5.29 5.80 -5.61
CA CYS A 150 -4.58 4.64 -5.13
C CYS A 150 -5.29 3.35 -5.51
N LEU A 151 -4.54 2.32 -5.95
CA LEU A 151 -5.08 0.99 -6.18
C LEU A 151 -5.21 0.26 -4.84
N VAL A 152 -6.43 -0.15 -4.51
CA VAL A 152 -6.77 -0.86 -3.28
C VAL A 152 -7.64 -2.07 -3.64
N ALA A 153 -7.45 -3.18 -2.96
CA ALA A 153 -8.36 -4.31 -3.04
C ALA A 153 -9.78 -3.90 -2.62
N SER A 154 -10.81 -4.43 -3.27
CA SER A 154 -12.17 -4.33 -2.71
C SER A 154 -12.24 -5.02 -1.33
N PRO A 155 -13.28 -4.77 -0.52
CA PRO A 155 -13.46 -5.46 0.78
C PRO A 155 -13.32 -6.97 0.67
N GLU A 156 -14.01 -7.57 -0.30
CA GLU A 156 -14.01 -9.01 -0.57
C GLU A 156 -12.62 -9.50 -0.98
N LYS A 157 -11.96 -8.75 -1.86
CA LYS A 157 -10.61 -9.08 -2.31
C LYS A 157 -9.60 -8.96 -1.18
N ALA A 158 -9.71 -7.94 -0.34
CA ALA A 158 -8.83 -7.74 0.81
C ALA A 158 -8.94 -8.92 1.80
N LEU A 159 -10.17 -9.39 2.04
CA LEU A 159 -10.42 -10.58 2.88
C LEU A 159 -9.87 -11.86 2.23
N ALA A 160 -10.11 -12.06 0.93
CA ALA A 160 -9.56 -13.19 0.20
C ALA A 160 -8.02 -13.21 0.23
N ASP A 161 -7.38 -12.05 0.06
CA ASP A 161 -5.92 -11.90 0.13
C ASP A 161 -5.39 -12.18 1.55
N ALA A 162 -6.08 -11.71 2.58
CA ALA A 162 -5.72 -11.99 3.98
C ALA A 162 -5.78 -13.50 4.26
N ILE A 163 -6.87 -14.16 3.88
CA ILE A 163 -7.03 -15.61 4.00
C ILE A 163 -5.93 -16.35 3.21
N LEU A 164 -5.64 -15.91 1.97
CA LEU A 164 -4.65 -16.56 1.12
C LEU A 164 -3.25 -16.55 1.73
N MET A 165 -2.87 -15.44 2.37
CA MET A 165 -1.52 -15.22 2.89
C MET A 165 -1.32 -15.69 4.31
N ASP A 166 -2.39 -15.82 5.11
CA ASP A 166 -2.29 -16.27 6.48
C ASP A 166 -2.19 -17.80 6.56
N ILE A 167 -1.08 -18.29 7.11
CA ILE A 167 -0.82 -19.74 7.26
C ILE A 167 -1.65 -20.38 8.37
N TYR A 168 -2.20 -19.62 9.28
CA TYR A 168 -2.97 -20.11 10.44
C TYR A 168 -4.47 -20.20 10.18
N VAL A 169 -4.96 -19.69 9.05
CA VAL A 169 -6.39 -19.76 8.72
C VAL A 169 -6.87 -21.21 8.69
N PRO A 170 -7.93 -21.55 9.46
CA PRO A 170 -8.54 -22.86 9.43
C PRO A 170 -9.15 -23.18 8.06
N TYR A 171 -8.80 -24.31 7.47
CA TYR A 171 -9.31 -24.71 6.14
C TYR A 171 -10.33 -25.84 6.20
N ASN A 172 -10.38 -26.59 7.30
CA ASN A 172 -11.13 -27.84 7.39
C ASN A 172 -12.57 -27.68 7.92
N SER A 173 -12.88 -26.54 8.55
CA SER A 173 -14.16 -26.35 9.25
C SER A 173 -14.69 -24.94 9.06
N ARG A 174 -15.95 -24.85 8.64
CA ARG A 174 -16.66 -23.55 8.56
C ARG A 174 -16.79 -22.89 9.94
N LYS A 175 -17.09 -23.69 10.98
CA LYS A 175 -17.18 -23.18 12.36
C LYS A 175 -15.85 -22.61 12.83
N ALA A 176 -14.72 -23.29 12.55
CA ALA A 176 -13.41 -22.78 12.90
C ALA A 176 -13.03 -21.54 12.09
N LEU A 177 -13.43 -21.48 10.82
CA LEU A 177 -13.23 -20.27 10.00
C LEU A 177 -14.05 -19.09 10.53
N ALA A 178 -15.30 -19.30 10.92
CA ALA A 178 -16.13 -18.26 11.52
C ALA A 178 -15.51 -17.74 12.83
N ALA A 179 -15.09 -18.62 13.72
CA ALA A 179 -14.41 -18.24 14.97
C ALA A 179 -13.11 -17.44 14.67
N TYR A 180 -12.29 -17.88 13.72
CA TYR A 180 -11.09 -17.13 13.29
C TYR A 180 -11.42 -15.70 12.80
N LEU A 181 -12.48 -15.57 12.00
CA LEU A 181 -12.89 -14.25 11.48
C LEU A 181 -13.40 -13.34 12.60
N GLU A 182 -14.18 -13.87 13.51
CA GLU A 182 -14.80 -13.13 14.61
C GLU A 182 -13.82 -12.86 15.77
N GLU A 183 -13.07 -13.85 16.21
CA GLU A 183 -12.24 -13.79 17.42
C GLU A 183 -10.80 -13.31 17.12
N ASP A 184 -10.16 -13.87 16.08
CA ASP A 184 -8.75 -13.55 15.75
C ASP A 184 -8.64 -12.30 14.88
N LEU A 185 -9.43 -12.19 13.80
CA LEU A 185 -9.46 -10.99 12.95
C LEU A 185 -10.37 -9.89 13.49
N ARG A 186 -11.27 -10.22 14.43
CA ARG A 186 -12.25 -9.28 15.01
C ARG A 186 -13.04 -8.53 13.93
N MET A 187 -13.42 -9.30 12.90
CA MET A 187 -14.08 -8.77 11.73
C MET A 187 -15.51 -8.31 12.04
N ASP A 188 -15.93 -7.20 11.41
CA ASP A 188 -17.34 -6.83 11.37
C ASP A 188 -18.12 -7.90 10.57
N MET A 189 -18.73 -8.81 11.30
CA MET A 189 -19.46 -9.95 10.72
C MET A 189 -20.68 -9.49 9.92
N ASP A 190 -21.37 -8.41 10.35
CA ASP A 190 -22.51 -7.86 9.62
C ASP A 190 -22.08 -7.26 8.28
N ALA A 191 -20.97 -6.55 8.24
CA ALA A 191 -20.40 -6.05 7.00
C ALA A 191 -19.94 -7.19 6.09
N MET A 192 -19.31 -8.23 6.65
CA MET A 192 -18.89 -9.42 5.90
C MET A 192 -20.09 -10.13 5.25
N MET A 193 -21.21 -10.29 5.96
CA MET A 193 -22.41 -10.95 5.43
C MET A 193 -23.05 -10.21 4.26
N ARG A 194 -22.70 -8.94 4.04
CA ARG A 194 -23.16 -8.12 2.90
C ARG A 194 -22.20 -8.14 1.71
N MET A 195 -21.05 -8.83 1.79
CA MET A 195 -20.05 -8.86 0.72
C MET A 195 -20.55 -9.53 -0.54
N ASP A 196 -20.04 -9.06 -1.69
CA ASP A 196 -20.29 -9.68 -2.99
C ASP A 196 -19.50 -10.98 -3.15
N THR A 197 -20.21 -12.10 -3.09
CA THR A 197 -19.60 -13.42 -3.23
C THR A 197 -19.05 -13.73 -4.62
N SER A 198 -19.38 -12.94 -5.66
CA SER A 198 -18.86 -13.15 -7.02
C SER A 198 -17.34 -12.93 -7.08
N ILE A 199 -16.83 -11.91 -6.38
CA ILE A 199 -15.40 -11.63 -6.27
C ILE A 199 -14.68 -12.77 -5.52
N LEU A 200 -15.28 -13.25 -4.43
CA LEU A 200 -14.74 -14.37 -3.66
C LEU A 200 -14.72 -15.67 -4.50
N GLN A 201 -15.76 -15.91 -5.33
CA GLN A 201 -15.82 -17.05 -6.25
C GLN A 201 -14.71 -16.98 -7.29
N ALA A 202 -14.50 -15.80 -7.91
CA ALA A 202 -13.41 -15.60 -8.87
C ALA A 202 -12.03 -15.83 -8.21
N CYS A 203 -11.84 -15.37 -6.98
CA CYS A 203 -10.62 -15.62 -6.20
C CYS A 203 -10.42 -17.12 -5.90
N ALA A 204 -11.48 -17.84 -5.55
CA ALA A 204 -11.44 -19.27 -5.27
C ALA A 204 -11.05 -20.10 -6.51
N GLN A 205 -11.49 -19.68 -7.70
CA GLN A 205 -11.17 -20.38 -8.96
C GLN A 205 -9.71 -20.21 -9.39
N CYS A 206 -9.07 -19.09 -9.03
CA CYS A 206 -7.71 -18.75 -9.47
C CYS A 206 -6.66 -18.90 -8.36
N GLY A 207 -7.09 -18.95 -7.10
CA GLY A 207 -6.22 -18.88 -5.94
C GLY A 207 -5.88 -20.23 -5.32
N ARG A 208 -4.92 -20.18 -4.42
CA ARG A 208 -4.72 -21.25 -3.42
C ARG A 208 -5.85 -21.18 -2.40
N LYS A 209 -5.99 -22.21 -1.54
CA LYS A 209 -7.00 -22.26 -0.47
C LYS A 209 -8.45 -22.17 -0.98
N GLN A 210 -8.72 -22.74 -2.15
CA GLN A 210 -10.04 -22.79 -2.75
C GLN A 210 -11.11 -23.27 -1.75
N GLN A 211 -10.82 -24.34 -0.98
CA GLN A 211 -11.74 -24.89 0.02
C GLN A 211 -12.09 -23.87 1.10
N THR A 212 -11.10 -23.10 1.59
CA THR A 212 -11.32 -22.07 2.62
C THR A 212 -12.19 -20.94 2.09
N LEU A 213 -11.94 -20.48 0.85
CA LEU A 213 -12.75 -19.44 0.21
C LEU A 213 -14.18 -19.94 -0.06
N ASN A 214 -14.35 -21.21 -0.46
CA ASN A 214 -15.69 -21.81 -0.61
C ASN A 214 -16.42 -21.91 0.73
N ASN A 215 -15.72 -22.22 1.82
CA ASN A 215 -16.30 -22.20 3.16
C ASN A 215 -16.74 -20.78 3.55
N LEU A 216 -15.95 -19.75 3.25
CA LEU A 216 -16.32 -18.35 3.46
C LEU A 216 -17.56 -17.96 2.67
N ILE A 217 -17.61 -18.30 1.37
CA ILE A 217 -18.77 -18.05 0.52
C ILE A 217 -20.04 -18.71 1.09
N HIS A 218 -19.90 -19.94 1.61
CA HIS A 218 -21.01 -20.62 2.24
C HIS A 218 -21.49 -19.92 3.51
N LEU A 219 -20.57 -19.46 4.38
CA LEU A 219 -20.91 -18.67 5.58
C LEU A 219 -21.72 -17.42 5.19
N ILE A 220 -21.27 -16.65 4.20
CA ILE A 220 -21.94 -15.43 3.75
C ILE A 220 -23.34 -15.72 3.21
N LYS A 221 -23.54 -16.84 2.50
CA LYS A 221 -24.81 -17.14 1.83
C LYS A 221 -25.85 -17.80 2.74
N HIS A 222 -25.43 -18.60 3.70
CA HIS A 222 -26.33 -19.54 4.39
C HIS A 222 -26.38 -19.37 5.91
N ASP A 223 -25.35 -18.79 6.53
CA ASP A 223 -25.29 -18.64 7.96
C ASP A 223 -25.65 -17.19 8.37
N ARG A 224 -26.72 -16.64 7.79
CA ARG A 224 -27.32 -15.41 8.31
C ARG A 224 -27.81 -15.70 9.73
N LEU A 225 -27.07 -15.18 10.71
CA LEU A 225 -27.45 -15.21 12.12
C LEU A 225 -28.71 -14.39 12.37
#